data_bb38667ec4efd43a0b30ea05f4caa65b
#
_entry.id   bb38667ec4efd43a0b30ea05f4caa65b
#
_cell.length_a   1.000
_cell.length_b   1.000
_cell.length_c   1.000
_cell.angle_alpha   90.00
_cell.angle_beta   90.00
_cell.angle_gamma   90.00
#
_symmetry.space_group_name_H-M   'P 1'
#
loop_
_entity.id
_entity.type
_entity.pdbx_description
1 polymer ?
#
loop_
_entity_poly.entity_id
_entity_poly.type
_entity_poly.pdbx_seq_one_letter_code
_entity_poly.pdbx_strand_id
1 'polypeptide(L)'
;MQLQLDNNKKELKSHGTYAFPVNVSYEQLSRYERKSFLWHWHKEIELTILLQGEMQYQVNDTIYHLQAGEGLFCNSNRLHTGSSCHDSDCIYISTTFHPRFLYGYEDSVIQNKYLNTITKHPGLHSLVFSPDIPWQKEVLDELSAIWMLSKQPSATYEMELQWRLTHIWMFLWNHLSHQTSSSGNSESKHTDRLKNILMYIQEHYAEKIT
;
A
#
# COMPACT_ATOMS: atom_id res chain seq x y z
N MET A 1 16.29 0.82 14.16
CA MET A 1 14.91 1.40 14.23
C MET A 1 13.92 0.29 13.88
N GLN A 2 12.71 0.30 14.43
CA GLN A 2 11.65 -0.63 14.03
C GLN A 2 10.29 0.08 14.03
N LEU A 3 9.30 -0.48 13.33
CA LEU A 3 7.95 0.01 13.33
C LEU A 3 7.32 -0.15 14.73
N GLN A 4 6.52 0.83 15.13
CA GLN A 4 5.71 0.73 16.34
C GLN A 4 4.36 0.10 15.97
N LEU A 5 4.05 -1.03 16.60
CA LEU A 5 2.88 -1.84 16.29
C LEU A 5 2.05 -2.08 17.55
N ASP A 6 0.74 -2.23 17.37
CA ASP A 6 -0.12 -2.78 18.41
C ASP A 6 -0.01 -4.31 18.47
N ASN A 7 -0.77 -4.92 19.39
CA ASN A 7 -0.80 -6.38 19.58
C ASN A 7 -1.33 -7.13 18.34
N ASN A 8 -2.05 -6.45 17.45
CA ASN A 8 -2.62 -7.00 16.22
C ASN A 8 -1.75 -6.74 14.99
N LYS A 9 -0.50 -6.30 15.19
CA LYS A 9 0.43 -5.87 14.14
C LYS A 9 -0.06 -4.67 13.33
N LYS A 10 -1.02 -3.91 13.84
CA LYS A 10 -1.40 -2.66 13.20
C LYS A 10 -0.35 -1.60 13.49
N GLU A 11 0.07 -0.90 12.45
CA GLU A 11 1.00 0.20 12.61
C GLU A 11 0.37 1.37 13.38
N LEU A 12 1.12 1.88 14.37
CA LEU A 12 0.69 3.00 15.21
C LEU A 12 1.10 4.35 14.64
N LYS A 13 2.01 4.37 13.66
CA LYS A 13 2.40 5.59 12.96
C LYS A 13 1.22 6.15 12.18
N SER A 14 1.00 7.44 12.30
CA SER A 14 0.02 8.15 11.48
C SER A 14 0.60 8.49 10.11
N HIS A 15 -0.09 8.11 9.04
CA HIS A 15 0.27 8.46 7.66
C HIS A 15 -0.41 9.74 7.22
N GLY A 16 0.14 10.87 7.66
CA GLY A 16 -0.42 12.19 7.47
C GLY A 16 -1.37 12.61 8.60
N THR A 17 -2.22 13.59 8.31
CA THR A 17 -3.20 14.15 9.25
C THR A 17 -4.63 13.82 8.82
N TYR A 18 -5.61 14.17 9.66
CA TYR A 18 -7.01 14.06 9.24
C TYR A 18 -7.31 14.96 8.02
N ALA A 19 -6.78 16.16 7.97
CA ALA A 19 -7.00 17.09 6.87
C ALA A 19 -6.20 16.74 5.61
N PHE A 20 -5.03 16.11 5.79
CA PHE A 20 -4.14 15.71 4.69
C PHE A 20 -3.59 14.29 4.96
N PRO A 21 -4.36 13.25 4.62
CA PRO A 21 -4.07 11.87 4.99
C PRO A 21 -3.11 11.19 3.99
N VAL A 22 -1.95 11.79 3.78
CA VAL A 22 -0.88 11.29 2.90
C VAL A 22 0.47 11.44 3.60
N ASN A 23 1.33 10.46 3.42
CA ASN A 23 2.72 10.48 3.84
C ASN A 23 3.60 9.99 2.70
N VAL A 24 4.62 10.77 2.35
CA VAL A 24 5.67 10.38 1.39
C VAL A 24 6.96 10.25 2.18
N SER A 25 7.53 9.06 2.26
CA SER A 25 8.72 8.80 3.05
C SER A 25 9.84 8.17 2.23
N TYR A 26 11.07 8.58 2.55
CA TYR A 26 12.29 7.95 2.08
C TYR A 26 12.74 6.93 3.12
N GLU A 27 12.79 5.70 2.71
CA GLU A 27 13.11 4.57 3.57
C GLU A 27 14.40 3.89 3.12
N GLN A 28 15.17 3.45 4.09
CA GLN A 28 16.45 2.78 3.90
C GLN A 28 16.50 1.56 4.82
N LEU A 29 16.54 0.36 4.24
CA LEU A 29 16.42 -0.88 5.02
C LEU A 29 17.58 -1.11 5.98
N SER A 30 18.77 -0.58 5.72
CA SER A 30 19.90 -0.66 6.67
C SER A 30 19.63 0.04 8.01
N ARG A 31 18.64 0.93 8.10
CA ARG A 31 18.22 1.57 9.36
C ARG A 31 17.34 0.69 10.23
N TYR A 32 16.75 -0.36 9.64
CA TYR A 32 15.92 -1.33 10.35
C TYR A 32 16.76 -2.50 10.87
N GLU A 33 16.33 -3.08 11.99
CA GLU A 33 16.95 -4.30 12.51
C GLU A 33 16.88 -5.42 11.47
N ARG A 34 17.99 -6.11 11.25
CA ARG A 34 18.11 -7.18 10.26
C ARG A 34 17.77 -6.75 8.83
N LYS A 35 17.91 -5.46 8.51
CA LYS A 35 17.56 -4.86 7.20
C LYS A 35 16.14 -5.25 6.75
N SER A 36 15.19 -5.25 7.70
CA SER A 36 13.81 -5.67 7.47
C SER A 36 12.85 -4.89 8.36
N PHE A 37 11.73 -4.48 7.81
CA PHE A 37 10.63 -3.98 8.63
C PHE A 37 9.67 -5.13 9.00
N LEU A 38 9.07 -5.01 10.19
CA LEU A 38 8.20 -6.04 10.75
C LEU A 38 6.91 -6.21 9.94
N TRP A 39 6.34 -7.41 10.02
CA TRP A 39 4.99 -7.66 9.57
C TRP A 39 4.01 -6.70 10.22
N HIS A 40 3.32 -5.91 9.38
CA HIS A 40 2.35 -4.93 9.83
C HIS A 40 1.23 -4.73 8.80
N TRP A 41 0.21 -4.03 9.21
CA TRP A 41 -0.86 -3.57 8.34
C TRP A 41 -1.36 -2.20 8.78
N HIS A 42 -1.95 -1.48 7.86
CA HIS A 42 -2.59 -0.18 8.08
C HIS A 42 -3.80 0.00 7.15
N LYS A 43 -4.62 1.03 7.41
CA LYS A 43 -5.85 1.31 6.64
C LYS A 43 -5.57 1.98 5.30
N GLU A 44 -4.41 2.51 5.17
CA GLU A 44 -3.95 3.25 4.00
C GLU A 44 -3.59 2.29 2.85
N ILE A 45 -3.58 2.83 1.64
CA ILE A 45 -2.95 2.23 0.47
C ILE A 45 -1.48 2.62 0.50
N GLU A 46 -0.60 1.71 0.16
CA GLU A 46 0.82 2.00 -0.02
C GLU A 46 1.26 1.77 -1.46
N LEU A 47 1.96 2.76 -1.99
CA LEU A 47 2.64 2.70 -3.28
C LEU A 47 4.14 2.85 -3.04
N THR A 48 4.89 1.83 -3.40
CA THR A 48 6.34 1.78 -3.23
C THR A 48 7.05 1.87 -4.58
N ILE A 49 8.14 2.63 -4.65
CA ILE A 49 9.11 2.59 -5.75
C ILE A 49 10.50 2.35 -5.19
N LEU A 50 11.20 1.34 -5.72
CA LEU A 50 12.55 0.99 -5.31
C LEU A 50 13.57 1.83 -6.08
N LEU A 51 14.40 2.59 -5.34
CA LEU A 51 15.42 3.49 -5.94
C LEU A 51 16.77 2.80 -6.07
N GLN A 52 17.10 1.89 -5.13
CA GLN A 52 18.39 1.21 -5.09
C GLN A 52 18.29 -0.15 -4.41
N GLY A 53 19.07 -1.10 -4.89
CA GLY A 53 19.18 -2.44 -4.32
C GLY A 53 18.04 -3.36 -4.77
N GLU A 54 17.85 -4.42 -4.00
CA GLU A 54 16.82 -5.44 -4.22
C GLU A 54 16.08 -5.72 -2.92
N MET A 55 14.77 -5.89 -3.03
CA MET A 55 13.88 -6.11 -1.90
C MET A 55 13.03 -7.36 -2.12
N GLN A 56 13.01 -8.24 -1.14
CA GLN A 56 11.92 -9.20 -1.01
C GLN A 56 10.78 -8.52 -0.27
N TYR A 57 9.68 -8.24 -0.97
CA TYR A 57 8.46 -7.67 -0.41
C TYR A 57 7.39 -8.75 -0.35
N GLN A 58 6.75 -8.92 0.79
CA GLN A 58 5.69 -9.90 0.96
C GLN A 58 4.39 -9.23 1.37
N VAL A 59 3.30 -9.56 0.68
CA VAL A 59 1.94 -9.13 1.00
C VAL A 59 1.08 -10.37 1.20
N ASN A 60 0.56 -10.56 2.40
CA ASN A 60 -0.10 -11.79 2.82
C ASN A 60 0.79 -13.03 2.55
N ASP A 61 0.37 -13.91 1.68
CA ASP A 61 1.08 -15.13 1.26
C ASP A 61 1.90 -14.99 -0.04
N THR A 62 1.81 -13.82 -0.70
CA THR A 62 2.50 -13.58 -1.98
C THR A 62 3.83 -12.86 -1.76
N ILE A 63 4.90 -13.44 -2.29
CA ILE A 63 6.27 -12.91 -2.22
C ILE A 63 6.65 -12.31 -3.57
N TYR A 64 7.19 -11.11 -3.54
CA TYR A 64 7.72 -10.37 -4.68
C TYR A 64 9.20 -10.14 -4.51
N HIS A 65 9.97 -10.24 -5.59
CA HIS A 65 11.37 -9.83 -5.65
C HIS A 65 11.43 -8.57 -6.51
N LEU A 66 11.62 -7.42 -5.87
CA LEU A 66 11.68 -6.13 -6.52
C LEU A 66 13.12 -5.70 -6.74
N GLN A 67 13.38 -5.12 -7.90
CA GLN A 67 14.65 -4.51 -8.27
C GLN A 67 14.51 -2.99 -8.38
N ALA A 68 15.64 -2.29 -8.34
CA ALA A 68 15.66 -0.84 -8.53
C ALA A 68 14.97 -0.44 -9.84
N GLY A 69 14.07 0.55 -9.77
CA GLY A 69 13.20 0.98 -10.87
C GLY A 69 11.83 0.33 -10.89
N GLU A 70 11.61 -0.76 -10.14
CA GLU A 70 10.30 -1.38 -9.98
C GLU A 70 9.54 -0.80 -8.78
N GLY A 71 8.25 -1.07 -8.73
CA GLY A 71 7.39 -0.64 -7.63
C GLY A 71 6.34 -1.66 -7.24
N LEU A 72 5.61 -1.36 -6.18
CA LEU A 72 4.54 -2.21 -5.66
C LEU A 72 3.35 -1.36 -5.21
N PHE A 73 2.18 -1.79 -5.58
CA PHE A 73 0.92 -1.40 -4.95
C PHE A 73 0.59 -2.41 -3.85
N CYS A 74 0.40 -1.95 -2.63
CA CYS A 74 -0.17 -2.71 -1.53
C CYS A 74 -1.52 -2.12 -1.15
N ASN A 75 -2.56 -2.94 -1.25
CA ASN A 75 -3.93 -2.50 -0.97
C ASN A 75 -4.15 -2.27 0.53
N SER A 76 -5.13 -1.45 0.89
CA SER A 76 -5.51 -1.15 2.27
C SER A 76 -5.79 -2.43 3.08
N ASN A 77 -5.44 -2.40 4.37
CA ASN A 77 -5.65 -3.49 5.32
C ASN A 77 -4.96 -4.82 4.97
N ARG A 78 -3.88 -4.80 4.19
CA ARG A 78 -3.11 -6.01 3.87
C ARG A 78 -1.89 -6.13 4.79
N LEU A 79 -1.67 -7.34 5.29
CA LEU A 79 -0.50 -7.65 6.10
C LEU A 79 0.72 -7.74 5.19
N HIS A 80 1.78 -6.98 5.50
CA HIS A 80 2.96 -6.93 4.65
C HIS A 80 4.25 -6.74 5.43
N THR A 81 5.36 -7.09 4.78
CA THR A 81 6.74 -6.94 5.28
C THR A 81 7.70 -6.82 4.11
N GLY A 82 8.89 -6.31 4.36
CA GLY A 82 9.96 -6.26 3.36
C GLY A 82 11.34 -6.40 3.98
N SER A 83 12.25 -7.01 3.24
CA SER A 83 13.62 -7.21 3.63
C SER A 83 14.57 -7.04 2.45
N SER A 84 15.80 -6.57 2.71
CA SER A 84 16.84 -6.55 1.68
C SER A 84 17.23 -7.97 1.28
N CYS A 85 17.39 -8.20 -0.03
CA CYS A 85 17.78 -9.52 -0.54
C CYS A 85 19.25 -9.82 -0.34
N HIS A 86 20.10 -8.81 -0.25
CA HIS A 86 21.56 -8.93 -0.17
C HIS A 86 22.14 -8.02 0.90
N ASP A 87 23.47 -8.08 1.06
CA ASP A 87 24.19 -7.19 1.96
C ASP A 87 24.23 -5.72 1.50
N SER A 88 23.91 -5.47 0.23
CA SER A 88 23.72 -4.11 -0.30
C SER A 88 22.52 -3.44 0.35
N ASP A 89 22.60 -2.12 0.49
CA ASP A 89 21.50 -1.35 1.04
C ASP A 89 20.35 -1.25 0.04
N CYS A 90 19.14 -1.31 0.57
CA CYS A 90 17.93 -1.16 -0.19
C CYS A 90 17.25 0.16 0.18
N ILE A 91 17.02 1.01 -0.81
CA ILE A 91 16.43 2.34 -0.66
C ILE A 91 15.16 2.41 -1.49
N TYR A 92 14.07 2.84 -0.87
CA TYR A 92 12.77 2.98 -1.53
C TYR A 92 12.01 4.22 -1.03
N ILE A 93 11.06 4.64 -1.83
CA ILE A 93 10.07 5.64 -1.46
C ILE A 93 8.74 4.93 -1.20
N SER A 94 8.15 5.20 -0.05
CA SER A 94 6.78 4.79 0.26
C SER A 94 5.87 6.03 0.20
N THR A 95 4.81 5.93 -0.60
CA THR A 95 3.71 6.89 -0.65
C THR A 95 2.47 6.21 -0.08
N THR A 96 2.18 6.52 1.18
CA THR A 96 1.08 5.92 1.93
C THR A 96 -0.05 6.93 2.06
N PHE A 97 -1.28 6.58 1.67
CA PHE A 97 -2.41 7.49 1.73
C PHE A 97 -3.73 6.78 2.05
N HIS A 98 -4.58 7.46 2.83
CA HIS A 98 -5.93 6.96 3.10
C HIS A 98 -6.82 7.16 1.86
N PRO A 99 -7.62 6.17 1.42
CA PRO A 99 -8.45 6.27 0.21
C PRO A 99 -9.36 7.51 0.14
N ARG A 100 -9.81 8.05 1.28
CA ARG A 100 -10.63 9.26 1.34
C ARG A 100 -9.96 10.48 0.68
N PHE A 101 -8.64 10.48 0.57
CA PHE A 101 -7.92 11.56 -0.10
C PHE A 101 -8.32 11.71 -1.57
N LEU A 102 -8.74 10.61 -2.20
CA LEU A 102 -9.17 10.59 -3.60
C LEU A 102 -10.68 10.80 -3.76
N TYR A 103 -11.50 10.24 -2.86
CA TYR A 103 -12.96 10.28 -3.05
C TYR A 103 -13.66 11.48 -2.39
N GLY A 104 -12.99 12.20 -1.50
CA GLY A 104 -13.47 13.41 -0.85
C GLY A 104 -14.50 13.16 0.25
N TYR A 105 -15.71 12.69 -0.11
CA TYR A 105 -16.79 12.41 0.85
C TYR A 105 -17.38 11.00 0.64
N GLU A 106 -17.92 10.45 1.72
CA GLU A 106 -18.51 9.12 1.72
C GLU A 106 -19.72 9.02 0.78
N ASP A 107 -19.92 7.81 0.25
CA ASP A 107 -20.97 7.47 -0.71
C ASP A 107 -20.92 8.24 -2.04
N SER A 108 -19.81 8.93 -2.31
CA SER A 108 -19.57 9.57 -3.60
C SER A 108 -19.49 8.55 -4.74
N VAL A 109 -19.79 8.99 -5.95
CA VAL A 109 -19.58 8.16 -7.17
C VAL A 109 -18.12 7.72 -7.28
N ILE A 110 -17.17 8.60 -6.90
CA ILE A 110 -15.73 8.28 -6.95
C ILE A 110 -15.43 7.13 -5.99
N GLN A 111 -15.92 7.18 -4.77
CA GLN A 111 -15.74 6.09 -3.80
C GLN A 111 -16.36 4.78 -4.31
N ASN A 112 -17.67 4.82 -4.65
CA ASN A 112 -18.42 3.59 -4.89
C ASN A 112 -18.03 2.91 -6.21
N LYS A 113 -17.83 3.68 -7.27
CA LYS A 113 -17.52 3.14 -8.60
C LYS A 113 -16.02 2.83 -8.76
N TYR A 114 -15.15 3.75 -8.34
CA TYR A 114 -13.74 3.67 -8.69
C TYR A 114 -12.85 3.14 -7.55
N LEU A 115 -13.05 3.61 -6.32
CA LEU A 115 -12.20 3.19 -5.21
C LEU A 115 -12.59 1.80 -4.68
N ASN A 116 -13.87 1.59 -4.40
CA ASN A 116 -14.36 0.33 -3.84
C ASN A 116 -14.12 -0.87 -4.76
N THR A 117 -14.16 -0.69 -6.08
CA THR A 117 -13.87 -1.75 -7.05
C THR A 117 -12.47 -2.35 -6.87
N ILE A 118 -11.49 -1.54 -6.51
CA ILE A 118 -10.11 -1.97 -6.28
C ILE A 118 -9.89 -2.32 -4.80
N THR A 119 -10.23 -1.40 -3.89
CA THR A 119 -9.90 -1.56 -2.46
C THR A 119 -10.63 -2.72 -1.80
N LYS A 120 -11.85 -3.02 -2.24
CA LYS A 120 -12.66 -4.13 -1.72
C LYS A 120 -12.58 -5.40 -2.58
N HIS A 121 -11.74 -5.39 -3.62
CA HIS A 121 -11.60 -6.56 -4.48
C HIS A 121 -10.94 -7.72 -3.70
N PRO A 122 -11.60 -8.90 -3.60
CA PRO A 122 -11.13 -9.99 -2.75
C PRO A 122 -9.79 -10.59 -3.19
N GLY A 123 -9.48 -10.58 -4.48
CA GLY A 123 -8.23 -11.13 -5.03
C GLY A 123 -7.14 -10.09 -5.32
N LEU A 124 -7.40 -8.80 -5.14
CA LEU A 124 -6.41 -7.77 -5.42
C LEU A 124 -5.77 -7.26 -4.11
N HIS A 125 -4.75 -7.97 -3.66
CA HIS A 125 -4.01 -7.59 -2.45
C HIS A 125 -2.85 -6.67 -2.76
N SER A 126 -2.19 -6.91 -3.87
CA SER A 126 -0.98 -6.19 -4.31
C SER A 126 -0.75 -6.39 -5.79
N LEU A 127 0.10 -5.54 -6.38
CA LEU A 127 0.50 -5.59 -7.78
C LEU A 127 1.89 -4.99 -7.93
N VAL A 128 2.78 -5.68 -8.64
CA VAL A 128 4.10 -5.15 -9.02
C VAL A 128 3.96 -4.21 -10.21
N PHE A 129 4.70 -3.12 -10.20
CA PHE A 129 4.90 -2.24 -11.34
C PHE A 129 6.29 -2.48 -11.94
N SER A 130 6.30 -2.87 -13.22
CA SER A 130 7.52 -3.04 -14.02
C SER A 130 7.67 -1.89 -15.02
N PRO A 131 8.86 -1.31 -15.17
CA PRO A 131 9.11 -0.30 -16.20
C PRO A 131 8.97 -0.82 -17.65
N ASP A 132 8.96 -2.14 -17.83
CA ASP A 132 8.82 -2.78 -19.15
C ASP A 132 7.36 -2.78 -19.64
N ILE A 133 6.40 -2.53 -18.76
CA ILE A 133 4.98 -2.47 -19.12
C ILE A 133 4.54 -1.00 -19.20
N PRO A 134 4.11 -0.49 -20.38
CA PRO A 134 3.92 0.94 -20.61
C PRO A 134 3.07 1.65 -19.55
N TRP A 135 1.88 1.13 -19.21
CA TRP A 135 1.01 1.78 -18.24
C TRP A 135 1.56 1.73 -16.79
N GLN A 136 2.34 0.68 -16.46
CA GLN A 136 2.99 0.57 -15.15
C GLN A 136 4.17 1.53 -15.05
N LYS A 137 4.87 1.75 -16.17
CA LYS A 137 5.90 2.77 -16.25
C LYS A 137 5.33 4.16 -15.98
N GLU A 138 4.16 4.51 -16.51
CA GLU A 138 3.50 5.79 -16.22
C GLU A 138 3.21 5.93 -14.71
N VAL A 139 2.80 4.84 -14.04
CA VAL A 139 2.63 4.82 -12.57
C VAL A 139 3.95 5.09 -11.85
N LEU A 140 5.05 4.45 -12.27
CA LEU A 140 6.38 4.65 -11.69
C LEU A 140 6.90 6.08 -11.92
N ASP A 141 6.63 6.66 -13.09
CA ASP A 141 6.98 8.04 -13.41
C ASP A 141 6.19 9.03 -12.50
N GLU A 142 4.90 8.78 -12.27
CA GLU A 142 4.10 9.58 -11.32
C GLU A 142 4.60 9.43 -9.88
N LEU A 143 4.98 8.24 -9.42
CA LEU A 143 5.56 8.03 -8.09
C LEU A 143 6.89 8.77 -7.92
N SER A 144 7.71 8.77 -8.95
CA SER A 144 8.97 9.54 -8.98
C SER A 144 8.69 11.05 -8.90
N ALA A 145 7.69 11.54 -9.62
CA ALA A 145 7.27 12.93 -9.58
C ALA A 145 6.69 13.34 -8.21
N ILE A 146 5.90 12.45 -7.56
CA ILE A 146 5.43 12.64 -6.18
C ILE A 146 6.61 12.80 -5.22
N TRP A 147 7.62 11.96 -5.35
CA TRP A 147 8.83 12.08 -4.54
C TRP A 147 9.54 13.42 -4.74
N MET A 148 9.75 13.83 -5.98
CA MET A 148 10.38 15.12 -6.27
C MET A 148 9.57 16.30 -5.73
N LEU A 149 8.24 16.25 -5.88
CA LEU A 149 7.32 17.24 -5.34
C LEU A 149 7.40 17.30 -3.80
N SER A 150 7.52 16.16 -3.12
CA SER A 150 7.64 16.11 -1.65
C SER A 150 8.96 16.70 -1.14
N LYS A 151 10.01 16.71 -1.95
CA LYS A 151 11.30 17.31 -1.61
C LYS A 151 11.32 18.84 -1.73
N GLN A 152 10.55 19.36 -2.68
CA GLN A 152 10.45 20.79 -2.95
C GLN A 152 8.97 21.14 -3.17
N PRO A 153 8.20 21.25 -2.06
CA PRO A 153 6.77 21.54 -2.15
C PRO A 153 6.51 22.89 -2.84
N SER A 154 5.64 22.87 -3.83
CA SER A 154 5.13 24.09 -4.49
C SER A 154 4.04 24.74 -3.63
N ALA A 155 3.59 25.93 -4.04
CA ALA A 155 2.44 26.59 -3.41
C ALA A 155 1.12 25.80 -3.57
N THR A 156 1.08 24.86 -4.52
CA THR A 156 -0.08 24.00 -4.86
C THR A 156 0.17 22.52 -4.51
N TYR A 157 1.10 22.25 -3.59
CA TYR A 157 1.59 20.92 -3.23
C TYR A 157 0.47 19.90 -3.02
N GLU A 158 -0.50 20.21 -2.18
CA GLU A 158 -1.58 19.29 -1.83
C GLU A 158 -2.47 18.96 -3.04
N MET A 159 -2.73 19.96 -3.88
CA MET A 159 -3.54 19.78 -5.10
C MET A 159 -2.79 18.96 -6.15
N GLU A 160 -1.50 19.23 -6.34
CA GLU A 160 -0.65 18.48 -7.27
C GLU A 160 -0.50 17.03 -6.83
N LEU A 161 -0.31 16.79 -5.53
CA LEU A 161 -0.22 15.44 -4.99
C LEU A 161 -1.53 14.67 -5.17
N GLN A 162 -2.68 15.31 -4.89
CA GLN A 162 -3.99 14.70 -5.11
C GLN A 162 -4.23 14.38 -6.59
N TRP A 163 -3.87 15.29 -7.49
CA TRP A 163 -3.98 15.07 -8.92
C TRP A 163 -3.14 13.87 -9.38
N ARG A 164 -1.87 13.77 -8.96
CA ARG A 164 -0.98 12.65 -9.32
C ARG A 164 -1.49 11.33 -8.79
N LEU A 165 -1.92 11.26 -7.53
CA LEU A 165 -2.49 10.04 -6.96
C LEU A 165 -3.81 9.65 -7.64
N THR A 166 -4.63 10.62 -8.04
CA THR A 166 -5.83 10.36 -8.84
C THR A 166 -5.46 9.80 -10.22
N HIS A 167 -4.40 10.34 -10.85
CA HIS A 167 -3.93 9.85 -12.16
C HIS A 167 -3.41 8.41 -12.05
N ILE A 168 -2.61 8.08 -11.04
CA ILE A 168 -2.21 6.69 -10.75
C ILE A 168 -3.45 5.80 -10.59
N TRP A 169 -4.46 6.28 -9.84
CA TRP A 169 -5.68 5.51 -9.63
C TRP A 169 -6.46 5.24 -10.91
N MET A 170 -6.47 6.17 -11.85
CA MET A 170 -7.07 5.98 -13.17
C MET A 170 -6.37 4.87 -13.96
N PHE A 171 -5.03 4.79 -13.94
CA PHE A 171 -4.30 3.68 -14.53
C PHE A 171 -4.68 2.35 -13.89
N LEU A 172 -4.67 2.27 -12.57
CA LEU A 172 -5.07 1.06 -11.85
C LEU A 172 -6.50 0.63 -12.21
N TRP A 173 -7.43 1.55 -12.20
CA TRP A 173 -8.82 1.24 -12.50
C TRP A 173 -9.02 0.77 -13.94
N ASN A 174 -8.42 1.44 -14.91
CA ASN A 174 -8.53 1.08 -16.33
C ASN A 174 -7.97 -0.32 -16.63
N HIS A 175 -6.94 -0.75 -15.93
CA HIS A 175 -6.28 -2.03 -16.19
C HIS A 175 -6.75 -3.17 -15.30
N LEU A 176 -7.30 -2.88 -14.13
CA LEU A 176 -7.69 -3.90 -13.16
C LEU A 176 -9.20 -4.11 -13.06
N SER A 177 -10.03 -3.11 -13.37
CA SER A 177 -11.49 -3.22 -13.23
C SER A 177 -12.11 -4.34 -14.06
N HIS A 178 -11.51 -4.70 -15.21
CA HIS A 178 -11.99 -5.78 -16.07
C HIS A 178 -11.55 -7.17 -15.61
N GLN A 179 -10.48 -7.28 -14.85
CA GLN A 179 -10.01 -8.56 -14.29
C GLN A 179 -10.90 -9.04 -13.13
N THR A 180 -11.68 -8.13 -12.56
CA THR A 180 -12.55 -8.40 -11.42
C THR A 180 -13.75 -9.29 -11.77
N SER A 181 -14.04 -9.50 -13.05
CA SER A 181 -15.20 -10.28 -13.50
C SER A 181 -14.95 -11.79 -13.61
N SER A 182 -13.72 -12.26 -13.49
CA SER A 182 -13.37 -13.65 -13.88
C SER A 182 -12.71 -14.51 -12.81
N SER A 183 -12.31 -13.99 -11.65
CA SER A 183 -11.66 -14.82 -10.61
C SER A 183 -12.55 -14.98 -9.37
N GLY A 184 -13.17 -16.16 -9.26
CA GLY A 184 -14.05 -16.55 -8.15
C GLY A 184 -13.25 -16.98 -6.91
N ASN A 185 -13.48 -16.42 -5.82
CA ASN A 185 -14.34 -16.79 -4.72
C ASN A 185 -13.87 -17.77 -3.63
N SER A 186 -12.69 -18.42 -3.58
CA SER A 186 -12.48 -19.35 -2.45
C SER A 186 -11.35 -18.99 -1.48
N GLU A 187 -10.19 -18.58 -1.94
CA GLU A 187 -9.01 -18.41 -1.06
C GLU A 187 -9.01 -17.06 -0.30
N SER A 188 -9.43 -15.97 -0.92
CA SER A 188 -9.49 -14.66 -0.28
C SER A 188 -10.49 -14.62 0.89
N LYS A 189 -11.62 -15.32 0.76
CA LYS A 189 -12.62 -15.39 1.83
C LYS A 189 -12.08 -16.10 3.09
N HIS A 190 -11.17 -17.05 2.95
CA HIS A 190 -10.59 -17.76 4.08
C HIS A 190 -9.61 -16.87 4.86
N THR A 191 -8.76 -16.11 4.18
CA THR A 191 -7.78 -15.24 4.82
C THR A 191 -8.45 -14.05 5.52
N ASP A 192 -9.41 -13.38 4.86
CA ASP A 192 -10.17 -12.29 5.47
C ASP A 192 -11.06 -12.81 6.63
N ARG A 193 -11.64 -14.00 6.49
CA ARG A 193 -12.39 -14.62 7.56
C ARG A 193 -11.52 -15.01 8.75
N LEU A 194 -10.34 -15.56 8.52
CA LEU A 194 -9.38 -15.89 9.58
C LEU A 194 -8.91 -14.63 10.31
N LYS A 195 -8.60 -13.56 9.57
CA LYS A 195 -8.24 -12.27 10.15
C LYS A 195 -9.38 -11.70 11.03
N ASN A 196 -10.61 -11.72 10.53
CA ASN A 196 -11.78 -11.26 11.29
C ASN A 196 -12.05 -12.13 12.53
N ILE A 197 -11.85 -13.44 12.44
CA ILE A 197 -11.95 -14.37 13.58
C ILE A 197 -10.88 -14.06 14.62
N LEU A 198 -9.63 -13.85 14.20
CA LEU A 198 -8.53 -13.51 15.10
C LEU A 198 -8.75 -12.14 15.76
N MET A 199 -9.24 -11.16 15.03
CA MET A 199 -9.60 -9.86 15.58
C MET A 199 -10.74 -10.00 16.62
N TYR A 200 -11.79 -10.72 16.27
CA TYR A 200 -12.92 -10.98 17.18
C TYR A 200 -12.48 -11.70 18.45
N ILE A 201 -11.67 -12.75 18.33
CA ILE A 201 -11.11 -13.47 19.48
C ILE A 201 -10.29 -12.54 20.37
N GLN A 202 -9.45 -11.67 19.78
CA GLN A 202 -8.62 -10.73 20.54
C GLN A 202 -9.43 -9.62 21.23
N GLU A 203 -10.51 -9.16 20.62
CA GLU A 203 -11.41 -8.17 21.23
C GLU A 203 -12.25 -8.76 22.37
N HIS A 204 -12.55 -10.06 22.30
CA HIS A 204 -13.50 -10.73 23.22
C HIS A 204 -12.87 -11.88 24.04
N TYR A 205 -11.53 -12.06 24.00
CA TYR A 205 -10.88 -13.21 24.68
C TYR A 205 -11.12 -13.23 26.21
N ALA A 206 -11.40 -12.09 26.83
CA ALA A 206 -11.70 -11.98 28.26
C ALA A 206 -13.19 -12.16 28.58
N GLU A 207 -14.05 -12.25 27.58
CA GLU A 207 -15.49 -12.44 27.75
C GLU A 207 -15.82 -13.95 27.81
N LYS A 208 -16.85 -14.26 28.61
CA LYS A 208 -17.31 -15.65 28.71
C LYS A 208 -18.05 -16.03 27.44
N ILE A 209 -17.50 -16.99 26.68
CA ILE A 209 -18.17 -17.56 25.50
C ILE A 209 -19.40 -18.33 26.01
N THR A 210 -20.60 -17.86 25.66
CA THR A 210 -21.87 -18.51 25.96
C THR A 210 -22.43 -19.15 24.70
#